data_0c813d7f9f940b4d195e515a3dc71a57
#
_entry.id   0c813d7f9f940b4d195e515a3dc71a57
#
_cell.length_a   1.000
_cell.length_b   1.000
_cell.length_c   1.000
_cell.angle_alpha   90.00
_cell.angle_beta   90.00
_cell.angle_gamma   90.00
#
_symmetry.space_group_name_H-M   'P 1'
#
loop_
_entity.id
_entity.type
_entity.pdbx_description
1 polymer ?
#
loop_
_entity_poly.entity_id
_entity_poly.type
_entity_poly.pdbx_seq_one_letter_code
_entity_poly.pdbx_strand_id
1 'polypeptide(L)'
;MTDISEKTVTHPAPHRTHAVLNQSVPRTDVNEFVLDTVLVEGVARHDADWATSELTDIGELVGSAGFQHDAELANTVIPELKTFDRWGNRIDEVEYHPSYHRIISAAVAHGAHTSAWADPKPGANVARAAAFMLFSQVEPGHACPISMTHAVIPSLELQPDVAAIWTPRALSRSYTPELDAPGKASAIFGMSMTEKQGGSDVRANTTIAKPAGRGGPGADYLLTGHKWFCSAPMSDAFLVLAQAEGAAGEGLSCFLLPRILPDGTRNVFRIQRLKNKLGNKSNASSEIELDGTVGTMIGEPGRGVRTIIEMVSQTRLDCILGSTAGMRQSVAEAVWHARHRSAFGAVLADQPAMTSVLADLALESEAATITALRLARAQDEDANEQEKAFRRLATAVAKYWICKRGPHHSYEALECLGGNGYTEDFPLARRYREQPVMAVWEGSGNVIALDVLRAMTREPDSVAAFDREINLARGNNPVLDQHLDRVRRQLGELATMAPADAQFRARTVVEAMALALQASLMVRHSPAASSDAFIAARLGADRGHEYGTLPVGTDFAGILARA
;
A
#
# COMPACT_ATOMS: atom_id res chain seq x y z
N MET A 1 32.69 16.89 11.90
CA MET A 1 32.06 17.21 13.19
C MET A 1 31.57 18.64 13.12
N THR A 2 30.40 18.87 12.59
CA THR A 2 29.74 20.18 12.60
C THR A 2 28.98 20.27 13.91
N ASP A 3 29.25 21.29 14.66
CA ASP A 3 28.68 21.60 15.97
C ASP A 3 27.15 21.77 15.85
N ILE A 4 26.40 20.75 16.26
CA ILE A 4 24.93 20.70 16.19
C ILE A 4 24.27 21.31 17.46
N SER A 5 25.08 21.89 18.35
CA SER A 5 24.61 22.27 19.70
C SER A 5 23.80 23.57 19.80
N GLU A 6 23.57 24.34 18.72
CA GLU A 6 22.99 25.69 18.87
C GLU A 6 21.89 26.10 17.88
N LYS A 7 21.04 25.21 17.41
CA LYS A 7 19.76 25.67 16.84
C LYS A 7 18.64 25.57 17.86
N THR A 8 18.71 26.40 18.88
CA THR A 8 17.57 26.67 19.75
C THR A 8 16.53 27.46 18.96
N VAL A 9 15.37 26.89 18.70
CA VAL A 9 14.22 27.65 18.17
C VAL A 9 13.81 28.65 19.26
N THR A 10 14.30 29.88 19.17
CA THR A 10 13.96 30.93 20.12
C THR A 10 12.86 31.80 19.54
N HIS A 11 11.61 31.52 19.91
CA HIS A 11 10.57 32.54 19.82
C HIS A 11 10.68 33.45 21.05
N PRO A 12 10.90 34.77 20.89
CA PRO A 12 10.96 35.68 21.99
C PRO A 12 9.52 35.89 22.54
N ALA A 13 9.16 35.13 23.56
CA ALA A 13 7.96 35.42 24.34
C ALA A 13 8.33 36.39 25.46
N PRO A 14 7.53 37.44 25.73
CA PRO A 14 7.80 38.43 26.78
C PRO A 14 7.80 37.86 28.21
N HIS A 15 7.24 36.65 28.40
CA HIS A 15 7.19 35.96 29.69
C HIS A 15 7.68 34.52 29.55
N ARG A 16 9.00 34.34 29.67
CA ARG A 16 9.60 32.99 29.67
C ARG A 16 9.70 32.47 31.10
N THR A 17 9.14 31.30 31.35
CA THR A 17 9.39 30.56 32.61
C THR A 17 10.66 29.72 32.52
N HIS A 18 11.06 29.33 31.29
CA HIS A 18 12.19 28.45 31.02
C HIS A 18 12.68 28.61 29.57
N ALA A 19 13.86 28.10 29.28
CA ALA A 19 14.35 27.91 27.93
C ALA A 19 13.87 26.53 27.38
N VAL A 20 13.48 26.49 26.11
CA VAL A 20 13.19 25.22 25.43
C VAL A 20 14.50 24.61 24.99
N LEU A 21 14.88 23.50 25.59
CA LEU A 21 16.13 22.80 25.34
C LEU A 21 15.88 21.33 24.99
N ASN A 22 16.84 20.69 24.32
CA ASN A 22 16.86 19.25 24.07
C ASN A 22 15.60 18.74 23.37
N GLN A 23 15.12 19.48 22.36
CA GLN A 23 14.02 19.05 21.48
C GLN A 23 14.56 18.77 20.08
N SER A 24 14.07 17.68 19.46
CA SER A 24 14.36 17.40 18.05
C SER A 24 13.68 18.44 17.16
N VAL A 25 14.40 18.92 16.15
CA VAL A 25 13.79 19.72 15.08
C VAL A 25 12.97 18.84 14.15
N PRO A 26 11.94 19.38 13.46
CA PRO A 26 11.21 18.62 12.45
C PRO A 26 12.13 18.05 11.39
N ARG A 27 11.84 16.83 10.93
CA ARG A 27 12.55 16.18 9.84
C ARG A 27 11.92 16.62 8.51
N THR A 28 12.33 17.79 8.04
CA THR A 28 11.86 18.41 6.78
C THR A 28 13.03 18.91 5.96
N ASP A 29 12.76 19.25 4.70
CA ASP A 29 13.73 19.75 3.72
C ASP A 29 14.90 18.77 3.51
N VAL A 30 14.55 17.50 3.46
CA VAL A 30 15.43 16.37 3.17
C VAL A 30 14.99 15.70 1.86
N ASN A 31 15.91 15.02 1.18
CA ASN A 31 15.54 14.21 0.02
C ASN A 31 15.24 12.77 0.45
N GLU A 32 13.96 12.39 0.44
CA GLU A 32 13.50 11.09 0.94
C GLU A 32 13.96 9.92 0.06
N PHE A 33 14.26 10.14 -1.21
CA PHE A 33 14.81 9.10 -2.08
C PHE A 33 16.30 8.89 -1.82
N VAL A 34 17.09 9.96 -1.84
CA VAL A 34 18.55 9.90 -1.69
C VAL A 34 18.96 9.36 -0.31
N LEU A 35 18.15 9.62 0.72
CA LEU A 35 18.41 9.12 2.08
C LEU A 35 17.91 7.69 2.30
N ASP A 36 17.15 7.10 1.38
CA ASP A 36 16.74 5.70 1.44
C ASP A 36 17.68 4.83 0.62
N THR A 37 18.83 4.47 1.22
CA THR A 37 19.85 3.64 0.56
C THR A 37 19.28 2.35 -0.02
N VAL A 38 18.33 1.71 0.69
CA VAL A 38 17.73 0.43 0.27
C VAL A 38 16.85 0.61 -0.95
N LEU A 39 16.09 1.71 -1.01
CA LEU A 39 15.25 2.05 -2.17
C LEU A 39 16.12 2.37 -3.39
N VAL A 40 17.17 3.19 -3.23
CA VAL A 40 18.12 3.54 -4.30
C VAL A 40 18.79 2.29 -4.88
N GLU A 41 19.34 1.43 -4.03
CA GLU A 41 19.94 0.16 -4.46
C GLU A 41 18.93 -0.76 -5.14
N GLY A 42 17.70 -0.82 -4.65
CA GLY A 42 16.65 -1.65 -5.21
C GLY A 42 16.19 -1.18 -6.59
N VAL A 43 16.08 0.13 -6.80
CA VAL A 43 15.78 0.74 -8.11
C VAL A 43 16.87 0.37 -9.12
N ALA A 44 18.13 0.53 -8.77
CA ALA A 44 19.25 0.16 -9.64
C ALA A 44 19.32 -1.36 -9.92
N ARG A 45 19.08 -2.18 -8.90
CA ARG A 45 19.13 -3.66 -8.99
C ARG A 45 18.11 -4.23 -9.97
N HIS A 46 16.98 -3.57 -10.10
CA HIS A 46 15.84 -4.05 -10.88
C HIS A 46 15.61 -3.25 -12.18
N ASP A 47 16.69 -2.80 -12.82
CA ASP A 47 16.69 -2.14 -14.12
C ASP A 47 15.87 -0.85 -14.20
N ALA A 48 15.67 -0.15 -13.06
CA ALA A 48 14.90 1.09 -12.97
C ALA A 48 15.76 2.34 -12.71
N ASP A 49 17.08 2.26 -12.85
CA ASP A 49 18.04 3.35 -12.66
C ASP A 49 17.80 4.54 -13.61
N TRP A 50 17.17 4.32 -14.74
CA TRP A 50 16.70 5.35 -15.66
C TRP A 50 15.70 6.33 -15.03
N ALA A 51 15.01 5.94 -13.96
CA ALA A 51 14.06 6.76 -13.22
C ALA A 51 14.70 7.58 -12.08
N THR A 52 16.00 7.44 -11.83
CA THR A 52 16.71 8.06 -10.68
C THR A 52 16.49 9.57 -10.60
N SER A 53 16.52 10.29 -11.74
CA SER A 53 16.29 11.75 -11.75
C SER A 53 14.89 12.10 -11.25
N GLU A 54 13.85 11.47 -11.82
CA GLU A 54 12.45 11.67 -11.42
C GLU A 54 12.22 11.31 -9.95
N LEU A 55 12.80 10.18 -9.49
CA LEU A 55 12.68 9.75 -8.09
C LEU A 55 13.40 10.70 -7.13
N THR A 56 14.50 11.32 -7.56
CA THR A 56 15.21 12.35 -6.79
C THR A 56 14.34 13.61 -6.64
N ASP A 57 13.70 14.05 -7.73
CA ASP A 57 12.78 15.19 -7.71
C ASP A 57 11.57 14.93 -6.81
N ILE A 58 11.00 13.71 -6.89
CA ILE A 58 9.92 13.29 -5.96
C ILE A 58 10.43 13.29 -4.52
N GLY A 59 11.61 12.73 -4.26
CA GLY A 59 12.21 12.67 -2.92
C GLY A 59 12.38 14.04 -2.28
N GLU A 60 12.84 15.04 -3.05
CA GLU A 60 12.95 16.43 -2.61
C GLU A 60 11.57 17.06 -2.33
N LEU A 61 10.61 16.86 -3.25
CA LEU A 61 9.26 17.38 -3.11
C LEU A 61 8.59 16.86 -1.82
N VAL A 62 8.53 15.53 -1.63
CA VAL A 62 7.81 14.94 -0.49
C VAL A 62 8.52 15.16 0.84
N GLY A 63 9.84 15.40 0.83
CA GLY A 63 10.63 15.76 2.02
C GLY A 63 10.54 17.23 2.39
N SER A 64 10.00 18.09 1.52
CA SER A 64 9.91 19.53 1.78
C SER A 64 8.94 19.85 2.93
N ALA A 65 9.25 20.91 3.70
CA ALA A 65 8.37 21.39 4.78
C ALA A 65 6.96 21.71 4.29
N GLY A 66 6.83 22.26 3.06
CA GLY A 66 5.54 22.58 2.46
C GLY A 66 4.68 21.35 2.19
N PHE A 67 5.26 20.28 1.64
CA PHE A 67 4.53 19.04 1.35
C PHE A 67 4.15 18.29 2.63
N GLN A 68 5.05 18.26 3.63
CA GLN A 68 4.76 17.69 4.95
C GLN A 68 3.60 18.41 5.63
N HIS A 69 3.57 19.74 5.55
CA HIS A 69 2.47 20.55 6.07
C HIS A 69 1.15 20.30 5.33
N ASP A 70 1.19 20.15 4.00
CA ASP A 70 0.00 19.77 3.23
C ASP A 70 -0.54 18.40 3.67
N ALA A 71 0.33 17.44 3.96
CA ALA A 71 -0.06 16.13 4.47
C ALA A 71 -0.73 16.21 5.86
N GLU A 72 -0.26 17.07 6.73
CA GLU A 72 -0.89 17.35 8.04
C GLU A 72 -2.29 17.95 7.85
N LEU A 73 -2.40 19.00 7.04
CA LEU A 73 -3.68 19.66 6.79
C LEU A 73 -4.71 18.74 6.15
N ALA A 74 -4.32 17.93 5.17
CA ALA A 74 -5.21 16.97 4.52
C ALA A 74 -5.78 15.93 5.50
N ASN A 75 -5.05 15.58 6.56
CA ASN A 75 -5.48 14.62 7.57
C ASN A 75 -6.19 15.26 8.79
N THR A 76 -5.92 16.54 9.07
CA THR A 76 -6.52 17.27 10.18
C THR A 76 -7.87 17.89 9.77
N VAL A 77 -7.92 18.47 8.56
CA VAL A 77 -9.16 18.98 7.96
C VAL A 77 -9.74 17.88 7.07
N ILE A 78 -10.53 17.02 7.68
CA ILE A 78 -11.09 15.83 7.02
C ILE A 78 -12.12 16.19 5.95
N PRO A 79 -12.31 15.31 4.93
CA PRO A 79 -13.31 15.51 3.88
C PRO A 79 -14.75 15.67 4.41
N GLU A 80 -15.53 16.54 3.80
CA GLU A 80 -16.90 16.83 4.18
C GLU A 80 -17.89 16.44 3.06
N LEU A 81 -18.97 15.72 3.42
CA LEU A 81 -20.03 15.37 2.48
C LEU A 81 -20.95 16.57 2.21
N LYS A 82 -21.10 16.93 0.96
CA LYS A 82 -22.07 17.89 0.44
C LYS A 82 -23.18 17.12 -0.29
N THR A 83 -24.21 16.71 0.44
CA THR A 83 -25.32 15.93 -0.14
C THR A 83 -26.18 16.77 -1.07
N PHE A 84 -26.38 18.06 -0.74
CA PHE A 84 -27.22 18.99 -1.48
C PHE A 84 -26.48 20.28 -1.79
N ASP A 85 -26.80 20.87 -2.94
CA ASP A 85 -26.40 22.25 -3.24
C ASP A 85 -27.25 23.27 -2.45
N ARG A 86 -26.95 24.57 -2.62
CA ARG A 86 -27.68 25.65 -1.92
C ARG A 86 -29.16 25.77 -2.32
N TRP A 87 -29.58 25.13 -3.39
CA TRP A 87 -30.96 25.15 -3.88
C TRP A 87 -31.73 23.86 -3.54
N GLY A 88 -31.09 22.91 -2.88
CA GLY A 88 -31.69 21.64 -2.49
C GLY A 88 -31.60 20.54 -3.58
N ASN A 89 -30.86 20.76 -4.66
CA ASN A 89 -30.56 19.69 -5.62
C ASN A 89 -29.56 18.72 -5.00
N ARG A 90 -29.83 17.42 -5.13
CA ARG A 90 -28.92 16.39 -4.64
C ARG A 90 -27.71 16.27 -5.55
N ILE A 91 -26.51 16.48 -4.97
CA ILE A 91 -25.24 16.47 -5.71
C ILE A 91 -24.31 15.33 -5.29
N ASP A 92 -24.40 14.85 -4.05
CA ASP A 92 -23.56 13.76 -3.50
C ASP A 92 -22.07 13.96 -3.79
N GLU A 93 -21.55 15.12 -3.45
CA GLU A 93 -20.14 15.49 -3.60
C GLU A 93 -19.42 15.49 -2.24
N VAL A 94 -18.11 15.32 -2.30
CA VAL A 94 -17.24 15.43 -1.13
C VAL A 94 -16.24 16.54 -1.36
N GLU A 95 -16.20 17.48 -0.45
CA GLU A 95 -15.23 18.57 -0.44
C GLU A 95 -14.00 18.14 0.35
N TYR A 96 -12.84 18.28 -0.28
CA TYR A 96 -11.53 18.01 0.33
C TYR A 96 -10.79 19.31 0.58
N HIS A 97 -9.91 19.31 1.58
CA HIS A 97 -9.00 20.43 1.77
C HIS A 97 -8.09 20.61 0.55
N PRO A 98 -7.76 21.87 0.13
CA PRO A 98 -6.88 22.11 -1.04
C PRO A 98 -5.53 21.39 -0.97
N SER A 99 -5.00 21.12 0.22
CA SER A 99 -3.77 20.35 0.42
C SER A 99 -3.88 18.92 -0.14
N TYR A 100 -5.04 18.25 0.03
CA TYR A 100 -5.27 16.94 -0.56
C TYR A 100 -5.15 16.98 -2.10
N HIS A 101 -5.74 18.00 -2.71
CA HIS A 101 -5.68 18.17 -4.17
C HIS A 101 -4.26 18.45 -4.65
N ARG A 102 -3.44 19.21 -3.91
CA ARG A 102 -2.03 19.43 -4.26
C ARG A 102 -1.23 18.11 -4.20
N ILE A 103 -1.46 17.29 -3.19
CA ILE A 103 -0.78 16.00 -3.02
C ILE A 103 -1.13 15.03 -4.15
N ILE A 104 -2.42 14.81 -4.42
CA ILE A 104 -2.84 13.89 -5.48
C ILE A 104 -2.43 14.40 -6.87
N SER A 105 -2.47 15.71 -7.09
CA SER A 105 -2.01 16.33 -8.33
C SER A 105 -0.52 16.07 -8.57
N ALA A 106 0.31 16.23 -7.54
CA ALA A 106 1.73 15.92 -7.61
C ALA A 106 1.98 14.43 -7.91
N ALA A 107 1.31 13.52 -7.19
CA ALA A 107 1.45 12.08 -7.42
C ALA A 107 1.04 11.66 -8.83
N VAL A 108 -0.02 12.25 -9.38
CA VAL A 108 -0.47 12.02 -10.76
C VAL A 108 0.52 12.60 -11.77
N ALA A 109 1.01 13.82 -11.57
CA ALA A 109 1.98 14.47 -12.46
C ALA A 109 3.28 13.68 -12.59
N HIS A 110 3.74 13.07 -11.49
CA HIS A 110 4.91 12.18 -11.45
C HIS A 110 4.59 10.73 -11.83
N GLY A 111 3.36 10.41 -12.24
CA GLY A 111 2.98 9.10 -12.75
C GLY A 111 2.94 7.98 -11.72
N ALA A 112 2.83 8.29 -10.42
CA ALA A 112 2.75 7.29 -9.34
C ALA A 112 1.56 6.32 -9.48
N HIS A 113 0.56 6.66 -10.31
CA HIS A 113 -0.58 5.80 -10.64
C HIS A 113 -0.26 4.85 -11.80
N THR A 114 0.01 5.33 -13.02
CA THR A 114 -0.04 4.52 -14.24
C THR A 114 1.20 4.61 -15.11
N SER A 115 2.33 5.12 -14.63
CA SER A 115 3.55 5.27 -15.43
C SER A 115 4.03 3.94 -16.04
N ALA A 116 3.93 2.83 -15.31
CA ALA A 116 4.32 1.51 -15.79
C ALA A 116 3.43 0.99 -16.93
N TRP A 117 2.16 1.40 -16.99
CA TRP A 117 1.25 1.07 -18.08
C TRP A 117 1.42 2.01 -19.29
N ALA A 118 1.78 3.28 -19.04
CA ALA A 118 1.94 4.28 -20.09
C ALA A 118 3.24 4.11 -20.88
N ASP A 119 4.30 3.65 -20.24
CA ASP A 119 5.63 3.42 -20.83
C ASP A 119 6.22 2.10 -20.29
N PRO A 120 5.67 0.94 -20.74
CA PRO A 120 6.13 -0.37 -20.29
C PRO A 120 7.54 -0.67 -20.81
N LYS A 121 8.44 -0.98 -19.88
CA LYS A 121 9.84 -1.33 -20.15
C LYS A 121 10.45 -2.00 -18.90
N PRO A 122 11.64 -2.63 -19.01
CA PRO A 122 12.30 -3.19 -17.83
C PRO A 122 12.41 -2.18 -16.69
N GLY A 123 12.03 -2.58 -15.48
CA GLY A 123 12.03 -1.73 -14.29
C GLY A 123 10.87 -0.74 -14.17
N ALA A 124 9.92 -0.70 -15.12
CA ALA A 124 8.82 0.29 -15.09
C ALA A 124 7.93 0.15 -13.84
N ASN A 125 7.60 -1.07 -13.44
CA ASN A 125 6.83 -1.30 -12.22
C ASN A 125 7.65 -1.03 -10.95
N VAL A 126 8.97 -1.20 -10.99
CA VAL A 126 9.87 -0.85 -9.87
C VAL A 126 9.94 0.67 -9.72
N ALA A 127 10.10 1.42 -10.82
CA ALA A 127 10.10 2.88 -10.80
C ALA A 127 8.76 3.43 -10.28
N ARG A 128 7.63 2.89 -10.78
CA ARG A 128 6.28 3.23 -10.28
C ARG A 128 6.12 2.90 -8.79
N ALA A 129 6.59 1.74 -8.35
CA ALA A 129 6.52 1.33 -6.95
C ALA A 129 7.33 2.27 -6.05
N ALA A 130 8.54 2.68 -6.47
CA ALA A 130 9.36 3.64 -5.75
C ALA A 130 8.67 5.02 -5.65
N ALA A 131 8.11 5.54 -6.75
CA ALA A 131 7.33 6.77 -6.73
C ALA A 131 6.12 6.67 -5.78
N PHE A 132 5.36 5.58 -5.86
CA PHE A 132 4.22 5.32 -4.97
C PHE A 132 4.65 5.27 -3.50
N MET A 133 5.77 4.62 -3.18
CA MET A 133 6.30 4.57 -1.82
C MET A 133 6.70 5.96 -1.31
N LEU A 134 7.39 6.77 -2.12
CA LEU A 134 7.82 8.11 -1.75
C LEU A 134 6.63 9.02 -1.40
N PHE A 135 5.56 9.03 -2.17
CA PHE A 135 4.36 9.79 -1.85
C PHE A 135 3.62 9.20 -0.63
N SER A 136 3.44 7.88 -0.59
CA SER A 136 2.65 7.19 0.45
C SER A 136 3.28 7.28 1.83
N GLN A 137 4.62 7.37 1.95
CA GLN A 137 5.29 7.49 3.24
C GLN A 137 4.96 8.81 3.96
N VAL A 138 4.57 9.84 3.22
CA VAL A 138 4.23 11.15 3.78
C VAL A 138 2.72 11.31 3.91
N GLU A 139 1.94 10.96 2.88
CA GLU A 139 0.48 11.06 2.90
C GLU A 139 -0.16 9.82 2.24
N PRO A 140 -0.52 8.77 3.00
CA PRO A 140 -1.04 7.53 2.42
C PRO A 140 -2.53 7.60 2.01
N GLY A 141 -3.29 8.64 2.36
CA GLY A 141 -4.71 8.72 2.01
C GLY A 141 -4.95 8.87 0.51
N HIS A 142 -4.21 9.75 -0.16
CA HIS A 142 -4.28 9.92 -1.62
C HIS A 142 -3.84 8.64 -2.38
N ALA A 143 -3.01 7.80 -1.76
CA ALA A 143 -2.51 6.58 -2.38
C ALA A 143 -3.63 5.58 -2.72
N CYS A 144 -4.78 5.64 -2.04
CA CYS A 144 -5.92 4.77 -2.32
C CYS A 144 -6.49 4.96 -3.74
N PRO A 145 -6.94 6.16 -4.18
CA PRO A 145 -7.36 6.36 -5.58
C PRO A 145 -6.21 6.21 -6.59
N ILE A 146 -4.98 6.53 -6.23
CA ILE A 146 -3.79 6.27 -7.06
C ILE A 146 -3.66 4.77 -7.35
N SER A 147 -3.74 3.92 -6.30
CA SER A 147 -3.70 2.46 -6.41
C SER A 147 -4.86 1.91 -7.24
N MET A 148 -6.09 2.37 -6.99
CA MET A 148 -7.25 1.92 -7.75
C MET A 148 -7.17 2.31 -9.23
N THR A 149 -6.63 3.50 -9.54
CA THR A 149 -6.41 3.95 -10.93
C THR A 149 -5.32 3.13 -11.62
N HIS A 150 -4.26 2.73 -10.89
CA HIS A 150 -3.27 1.79 -11.42
C HIS A 150 -3.90 0.44 -11.75
N ALA A 151 -4.65 -0.09 -10.80
CA ALA A 151 -5.14 -1.46 -10.84
C ALA A 151 -6.31 -1.69 -11.80
N VAL A 152 -7.02 -0.62 -12.23
CA VAL A 152 -8.18 -0.75 -13.13
C VAL A 152 -7.80 -1.17 -14.55
N ILE A 153 -6.60 -0.84 -15.02
CA ILE A 153 -6.17 -1.00 -16.42
C ILE A 153 -6.40 -2.42 -16.95
N PRO A 154 -5.90 -3.50 -16.29
CA PRO A 154 -6.12 -4.86 -16.81
C PRO A 154 -7.60 -5.26 -16.89
N SER A 155 -8.45 -4.70 -16.04
CA SER A 155 -9.89 -4.98 -16.10
C SER A 155 -10.56 -4.26 -17.25
N LEU A 156 -10.16 -3.02 -17.56
CA LEU A 156 -10.69 -2.27 -18.71
C LEU A 156 -10.34 -2.95 -20.03
N GLU A 157 -9.15 -3.51 -20.15
CA GLU A 157 -8.68 -4.19 -21.37
C GLU A 157 -9.56 -5.39 -21.77
N LEU A 158 -10.31 -5.96 -20.82
CA LEU A 158 -11.26 -7.03 -21.12
C LEU A 158 -12.47 -6.55 -21.93
N GLN A 159 -12.69 -5.23 -22.06
CA GLN A 159 -13.78 -4.63 -22.83
C GLN A 159 -13.23 -3.50 -23.72
N PRO A 160 -12.79 -3.80 -24.97
CA PRO A 160 -12.05 -2.86 -25.83
C PRO A 160 -12.75 -1.51 -26.07
N ASP A 161 -14.06 -1.51 -26.26
CA ASP A 161 -14.82 -0.29 -26.51
C ASP A 161 -14.82 0.66 -25.30
N VAL A 162 -14.85 0.08 -24.09
CA VAL A 162 -14.75 0.82 -22.83
C VAL A 162 -13.30 1.27 -22.59
N ALA A 163 -12.33 0.40 -22.84
CA ALA A 163 -10.92 0.70 -22.71
C ALA A 163 -10.50 1.87 -23.62
N ALA A 164 -10.98 1.89 -24.86
CA ALA A 164 -10.69 2.98 -25.80
C ALA A 164 -11.08 4.39 -25.26
N ILE A 165 -12.12 4.46 -24.41
CA ILE A 165 -12.60 5.70 -23.82
C ILE A 165 -11.84 6.03 -22.52
N TRP A 166 -11.64 5.03 -21.65
CA TRP A 166 -11.22 5.25 -20.28
C TRP A 166 -9.72 5.07 -20.03
N THR A 167 -9.05 4.17 -20.75
CA THR A 167 -7.62 3.93 -20.57
C THR A 167 -6.77 5.18 -20.85
N PRO A 168 -6.96 5.94 -21.95
CA PRO A 168 -6.20 7.17 -22.17
C PRO A 168 -6.35 8.20 -21.04
N ARG A 169 -7.54 8.27 -20.43
CA ARG A 169 -7.81 9.17 -19.30
C ARG A 169 -7.14 8.71 -18.02
N ALA A 170 -7.14 7.39 -17.76
CA ALA A 170 -6.44 6.80 -16.61
C ALA A 170 -4.91 6.95 -16.70
N LEU A 171 -4.36 6.97 -17.92
CA LEU A 171 -2.92 7.15 -18.18
C LEU A 171 -2.47 8.63 -18.16
N SER A 172 -3.41 9.57 -18.10
CA SER A 172 -3.11 11.00 -18.11
C SER A 172 -2.34 11.43 -16.86
N ARG A 173 -1.29 12.23 -17.03
CA ARG A 173 -0.53 12.84 -15.93
C ARG A 173 -1.10 14.17 -15.44
N SER A 174 -2.33 14.52 -15.82
CA SER A 174 -3.06 15.67 -15.27
C SER A 174 -4.12 15.23 -14.28
N TYR A 175 -4.39 16.08 -13.30
CA TYR A 175 -5.43 15.85 -12.31
C TYR A 175 -6.38 17.03 -12.26
N THR A 176 -7.67 16.76 -12.27
CA THR A 176 -8.74 17.75 -12.17
C THR A 176 -9.76 17.23 -11.15
N PRO A 177 -10.06 17.98 -10.07
CA PRO A 177 -10.95 17.51 -8.99
C PRO A 177 -12.43 17.49 -9.36
N GLU A 178 -12.85 18.22 -10.40
CA GLU A 178 -14.23 18.34 -10.82
C GLU A 178 -14.78 17.01 -11.37
N LEU A 179 -16.04 16.73 -11.05
CA LEU A 179 -16.77 15.61 -11.64
C LEU A 179 -17.30 16.00 -13.02
N ASP A 180 -16.48 15.85 -14.04
CA ASP A 180 -16.81 16.11 -15.45
C ASP A 180 -16.03 15.16 -16.37
N ALA A 181 -16.20 13.85 -16.20
CA ALA A 181 -15.48 12.88 -17.00
C ALA A 181 -15.63 13.06 -18.53
N PRO A 182 -16.79 13.46 -19.09
CA PRO A 182 -16.90 13.75 -20.51
C PRO A 182 -16.07 14.95 -20.98
N GLY A 183 -15.92 15.96 -20.13
CA GLY A 183 -15.26 17.23 -20.47
C GLY A 183 -13.75 17.27 -20.17
N LYS A 184 -13.18 16.26 -19.47
CA LYS A 184 -11.77 16.28 -19.08
C LYS A 184 -10.94 15.14 -19.69
N ALA A 185 -9.64 15.37 -19.85
CA ALA A 185 -8.69 14.44 -20.45
C ALA A 185 -8.14 13.40 -19.46
N SER A 186 -8.49 13.48 -18.18
CA SER A 186 -8.00 12.59 -17.13
C SER A 186 -9.14 11.95 -16.36
N ALA A 187 -8.89 10.79 -15.75
CA ALA A 187 -9.84 10.16 -14.86
C ALA A 187 -9.12 9.44 -13.71
N ILE A 188 -9.69 9.57 -12.51
CA ILE A 188 -9.34 8.80 -11.33
C ILE A 188 -10.40 7.75 -11.12
N PHE A 189 -9.96 6.53 -10.76
CA PHE A 189 -10.84 5.39 -10.58
C PHE A 189 -10.97 5.00 -9.11
N GLY A 190 -12.16 4.48 -8.79
CA GLY A 190 -12.45 3.79 -7.56
C GLY A 190 -12.89 2.35 -7.80
N MET A 191 -13.05 1.61 -6.71
CA MET A 191 -13.73 0.32 -6.74
C MET A 191 -14.64 0.17 -5.53
N SER A 192 -15.76 -0.55 -5.70
CA SER A 192 -16.72 -0.73 -4.62
C SER A 192 -17.35 -2.13 -4.67
N MET A 193 -16.75 -3.06 -3.92
CA MET A 193 -17.10 -4.47 -3.92
C MET A 193 -17.90 -4.90 -2.69
N THR A 194 -17.54 -4.35 -1.53
CA THR A 194 -18.07 -4.74 -0.23
C THR A 194 -19.51 -4.24 -0.03
N GLU A 195 -20.38 -5.10 0.46
CA GLU A 195 -21.73 -4.77 0.91
C GLU A 195 -21.85 -4.92 2.44
N LYS A 196 -22.99 -4.51 3.04
CA LYS A 196 -23.18 -4.53 4.51
C LYS A 196 -23.00 -5.92 5.11
N GLN A 197 -23.39 -6.99 4.42
CA GLN A 197 -23.26 -8.37 4.87
C GLN A 197 -21.84 -8.93 4.78
N GLY A 198 -20.92 -8.28 4.06
CA GLY A 198 -19.52 -8.69 3.99
C GLY A 198 -18.79 -8.28 2.72
N GLY A 199 -17.45 -8.32 2.79
CA GLY A 199 -16.54 -8.01 1.67
C GLY A 199 -15.65 -9.18 1.27
N SER A 200 -15.42 -10.14 2.17
CA SER A 200 -14.58 -11.32 1.87
C SER A 200 -15.30 -12.34 1.01
N ASP A 201 -16.61 -12.49 1.16
CA ASP A 201 -17.48 -13.34 0.34
C ASP A 201 -18.33 -12.49 -0.60
N VAL A 202 -17.68 -11.93 -1.62
CA VAL A 202 -18.36 -11.06 -2.62
C VAL A 202 -19.41 -11.80 -3.45
N ARG A 203 -19.43 -13.15 -3.44
CA ARG A 203 -20.45 -13.93 -4.13
C ARG A 203 -21.81 -13.81 -3.46
N ALA A 204 -21.82 -13.46 -2.18
CA ALA A 204 -23.03 -13.18 -1.42
C ALA A 204 -23.58 -11.75 -1.64
N ASN A 205 -23.02 -10.97 -2.56
CA ASN A 205 -23.51 -9.64 -2.91
C ASN A 205 -24.94 -9.72 -3.42
N THR A 206 -25.74 -8.74 -2.98
CA THR A 206 -27.18 -8.64 -3.27
C THR A 206 -27.54 -7.49 -4.20
N THR A 207 -26.60 -6.61 -4.54
CA THR A 207 -26.80 -5.58 -5.57
C THR A 207 -27.14 -6.26 -6.89
N ILE A 208 -28.24 -5.85 -7.53
CA ILE A 208 -28.75 -6.41 -8.78
C ILE A 208 -28.44 -5.47 -9.93
N ALA A 209 -28.12 -6.00 -11.10
CA ALA A 209 -27.93 -5.28 -12.34
C ALA A 209 -28.90 -5.82 -13.42
N LYS A 210 -29.86 -4.99 -13.85
CA LYS A 210 -30.81 -5.31 -14.92
C LYS A 210 -30.38 -4.67 -16.23
N PRO A 211 -30.42 -5.38 -17.37
CA PRO A 211 -30.00 -4.79 -18.64
C PRO A 211 -30.92 -3.61 -19.02
N ALA A 212 -30.35 -2.50 -19.44
CA ALA A 212 -31.10 -1.36 -19.97
C ALA A 212 -31.58 -1.58 -21.41
N GLY A 213 -31.14 -2.66 -22.04
CA GLY A 213 -31.51 -3.08 -23.38
C GLY A 213 -31.24 -4.56 -23.61
N ARG A 214 -30.42 -4.89 -24.63
CA ARG A 214 -30.09 -6.29 -24.98
C ARG A 214 -29.29 -7.03 -23.92
N GLY A 215 -28.43 -6.30 -23.16
CA GLY A 215 -27.50 -6.87 -22.19
C GLY A 215 -26.29 -7.55 -22.82
N GLY A 216 -25.40 -8.09 -21.97
CA GLY A 216 -24.14 -8.72 -22.34
C GLY A 216 -22.93 -7.80 -22.18
N PRO A 217 -21.71 -8.27 -22.53
CA PRO A 217 -20.48 -7.50 -22.45
C PRO A 217 -20.57 -6.16 -23.21
N GLY A 218 -20.12 -5.08 -22.57
CA GLY A 218 -20.15 -3.72 -23.14
C GLY A 218 -21.53 -3.05 -23.14
N ALA A 219 -22.59 -3.74 -22.71
CA ALA A 219 -23.94 -3.18 -22.64
C ALA A 219 -24.17 -2.47 -21.29
N ASP A 220 -25.08 -1.50 -21.29
CA ASP A 220 -25.51 -0.78 -20.11
C ASP A 220 -26.55 -1.57 -19.30
N TYR A 221 -26.42 -1.46 -17.99
CA TYR A 221 -27.28 -2.04 -16.99
C TYR A 221 -27.73 -0.98 -15.98
N LEU A 222 -28.86 -1.20 -15.35
CA LEU A 222 -29.36 -0.41 -14.23
C LEU A 222 -29.11 -1.17 -12.93
N LEU A 223 -28.23 -0.62 -12.09
CA LEU A 223 -27.83 -1.23 -10.82
C LEU A 223 -28.72 -0.71 -9.69
N THR A 224 -29.20 -1.65 -8.85
CA THR A 224 -29.96 -1.34 -7.63
C THR A 224 -29.42 -2.13 -6.45
N GLY A 225 -29.06 -1.43 -5.38
CA GLY A 225 -28.45 -2.02 -4.19
C GLY A 225 -27.62 -1.03 -3.40
N HIS A 226 -26.58 -1.52 -2.73
CA HIS A 226 -25.73 -0.67 -1.87
C HIS A 226 -24.30 -1.15 -1.84
N LYS A 227 -23.38 -0.24 -1.46
CA LYS A 227 -22.00 -0.61 -1.11
C LYS A 227 -21.64 0.00 0.25
N TRP A 228 -20.87 -0.77 1.04
CA TRP A 228 -20.56 -0.44 2.43
C TRP A 228 -19.23 0.30 2.60
N PHE A 229 -18.29 0.07 1.69
CA PHE A 229 -17.04 0.83 1.57
C PHE A 229 -16.84 1.22 0.11
N CYS A 230 -17.02 2.51 -0.17
CA CYS A 230 -16.72 3.13 -1.44
C CYS A 230 -15.73 4.26 -1.16
N SER A 231 -14.45 3.97 -1.35
CA SER A 231 -13.37 4.93 -1.12
C SER A 231 -13.22 5.88 -2.30
N ALA A 232 -12.73 7.10 -2.02
CA ALA A 232 -12.55 8.17 -3.00
C ALA A 232 -13.82 8.42 -3.84
N PRO A 233 -14.96 8.79 -3.22
CA PRO A 233 -16.25 8.90 -3.90
C PRO A 233 -16.29 9.99 -4.98
N MET A 234 -15.26 10.85 -5.06
CA MET A 234 -15.06 11.83 -6.13
C MET A 234 -14.26 11.28 -7.31
N SER A 235 -13.96 9.98 -7.36
CA SER A 235 -13.42 9.33 -8.56
C SER A 235 -14.42 9.44 -9.73
N ASP A 236 -13.89 9.51 -10.94
CA ASP A 236 -14.71 9.71 -12.15
C ASP A 236 -15.55 8.48 -12.51
N ALA A 237 -14.99 7.29 -12.24
CA ALA A 237 -15.66 6.02 -12.44
C ALA A 237 -15.23 4.96 -11.41
N PHE A 238 -16.06 3.94 -11.26
CA PHE A 238 -15.86 2.85 -10.31
C PHE A 238 -16.02 1.48 -10.98
N LEU A 239 -15.18 0.52 -10.61
CA LEU A 239 -15.53 -0.89 -10.82
C LEU A 239 -16.41 -1.38 -9.66
N VAL A 240 -17.54 -1.97 -10.01
CA VAL A 240 -18.57 -2.45 -9.06
C VAL A 240 -18.96 -3.88 -9.40
N LEU A 241 -19.15 -4.73 -8.38
CA LEU A 241 -19.73 -6.06 -8.57
C LEU A 241 -21.23 -6.04 -8.27
N ALA A 242 -22.02 -6.64 -9.16
CA ALA A 242 -23.46 -6.82 -8.99
C ALA A 242 -23.93 -8.14 -9.63
N GLN A 243 -25.06 -8.67 -9.18
CA GLN A 243 -25.71 -9.84 -9.76
C GLN A 243 -26.40 -9.41 -11.05
N ALA A 244 -25.84 -9.80 -12.19
CA ALA A 244 -26.48 -9.58 -13.47
C ALA A 244 -27.71 -10.49 -13.63
N GLU A 245 -28.77 -9.94 -14.19
CA GLU A 245 -29.99 -10.66 -14.57
C GLU A 245 -30.23 -10.51 -16.08
N GLY A 246 -30.99 -11.45 -16.67
CA GLY A 246 -31.47 -11.34 -18.04
C GLY A 246 -30.94 -12.40 -19.00
N ALA A 247 -31.48 -12.42 -20.22
CA ALA A 247 -31.25 -13.45 -21.23
C ALA A 247 -29.81 -13.52 -21.77
N ALA A 248 -29.01 -12.45 -21.57
CA ALA A 248 -27.63 -12.42 -21.99
C ALA A 248 -26.66 -13.13 -21.03
N GLY A 249 -27.15 -13.59 -19.87
CA GLY A 249 -26.43 -14.31 -18.82
C GLY A 249 -26.67 -13.72 -17.44
N GLU A 250 -26.44 -14.54 -16.42
CA GLU A 250 -26.75 -14.24 -15.03
C GLU A 250 -25.51 -14.43 -14.13
N GLY A 251 -25.59 -13.88 -12.91
CA GLY A 251 -24.60 -14.05 -11.84
C GLY A 251 -23.71 -12.85 -11.60
N LEU A 252 -22.80 -13.00 -10.63
CA LEU A 252 -21.94 -11.92 -10.19
C LEU A 252 -21.01 -11.43 -11.31
N SER A 253 -21.24 -10.21 -11.78
CA SER A 253 -20.58 -9.58 -12.91
C SER A 253 -19.94 -8.27 -12.51
N CYS A 254 -18.98 -7.79 -13.31
CA CYS A 254 -18.28 -6.53 -13.11
C CYS A 254 -18.86 -5.43 -14.00
N PHE A 255 -19.01 -4.23 -13.44
CA PHE A 255 -19.56 -3.07 -14.12
C PHE A 255 -18.66 -1.86 -13.91
N LEU A 256 -18.41 -1.10 -14.98
CA LEU A 256 -17.86 0.25 -14.91
C LEU A 256 -19.03 1.22 -14.68
N LEU A 257 -18.97 1.98 -13.61
CA LEU A 257 -20.00 2.91 -13.17
C LEU A 257 -19.40 4.33 -13.18
N PRO A 258 -19.70 5.17 -14.20
CA PRO A 258 -19.26 6.56 -14.23
C PRO A 258 -20.11 7.43 -13.30
N ARG A 259 -19.52 8.48 -12.71
CA ARG A 259 -20.22 9.49 -11.90
C ARG A 259 -21.00 10.49 -12.78
N ILE A 260 -20.47 10.80 -13.93
CA ILE A 260 -21.13 11.64 -14.95
C ILE A 260 -21.29 10.80 -16.21
N LEU A 261 -22.50 10.80 -16.76
CA LEU A 261 -22.83 10.07 -17.99
C LEU A 261 -22.31 10.80 -19.23
N PRO A 262 -22.23 10.13 -20.40
CA PRO A 262 -21.71 10.75 -21.62
C PRO A 262 -22.48 11.99 -22.10
N ASP A 263 -23.76 12.13 -21.71
CA ASP A 263 -24.58 13.29 -22.01
C ASP A 263 -24.38 14.46 -21.02
N GLY A 264 -23.44 14.33 -20.07
CA GLY A 264 -23.15 15.33 -19.05
C GLY A 264 -24.08 15.29 -17.84
N THR A 265 -25.05 14.38 -17.80
CA THR A 265 -25.93 14.23 -16.63
C THR A 265 -25.25 13.48 -15.50
N ARG A 266 -25.65 13.76 -14.26
CA ARG A 266 -25.16 13.03 -13.08
C ARG A 266 -25.79 11.63 -13.05
N ASN A 267 -24.97 10.61 -12.92
CA ASN A 267 -25.45 9.28 -12.63
C ASN A 267 -26.00 9.21 -11.20
N VAL A 268 -26.90 8.29 -10.95
CA VAL A 268 -27.43 8.06 -9.60
C VAL A 268 -26.35 7.39 -8.74
N PHE A 269 -25.85 8.14 -7.75
CA PHE A 269 -24.80 7.67 -6.85
C PHE A 269 -25.03 8.34 -5.49
N ARG A 270 -25.84 7.69 -4.64
CA ARG A 270 -26.35 8.31 -3.42
C ARG A 270 -25.42 8.05 -2.23
N ILE A 271 -24.61 9.03 -1.86
CA ILE A 271 -23.75 8.94 -0.68
C ILE A 271 -24.62 9.10 0.58
N GLN A 272 -24.60 8.10 1.45
CA GLN A 272 -25.37 8.10 2.70
C GLN A 272 -24.62 8.81 3.83
N ARG A 273 -23.31 8.49 3.96
CA ARG A 273 -22.40 9.14 4.92
C ARG A 273 -20.95 8.80 4.57
N LEU A 274 -20.03 9.55 5.18
CA LEU A 274 -18.61 9.21 5.22
C LEU A 274 -18.29 8.42 6.49
N LYS A 275 -17.34 7.48 6.36
CA LYS A 275 -16.86 6.67 7.50
C LYS A 275 -15.94 7.50 8.40
N ASN A 276 -16.18 7.49 9.70
CA ASN A 276 -15.21 7.97 10.68
C ASN A 276 -14.20 6.84 10.95
N LYS A 277 -12.97 7.01 10.50
CA LYS A 277 -11.94 5.95 10.48
C LYS A 277 -10.83 6.22 11.48
N LEU A 278 -10.10 5.18 11.88
CA LEU A 278 -8.90 5.26 12.72
C LEU A 278 -7.81 6.10 12.07
N GLY A 279 -7.47 5.79 10.83
CA GLY A 279 -6.50 6.46 9.97
C GLY A 279 -7.04 6.64 8.56
N ASN A 280 -6.17 6.99 7.60
CA ASN A 280 -6.54 7.25 6.22
C ASN A 280 -7.62 8.34 6.11
N LYS A 281 -7.50 9.37 6.96
CA LYS A 281 -8.57 10.35 7.16
C LYS A 281 -8.70 11.33 6.01
N SER A 282 -7.61 11.63 5.32
CA SER A 282 -7.60 12.46 4.11
C SER A 282 -8.37 11.82 2.94
N ASN A 283 -8.45 10.48 2.90
CA ASN A 283 -9.25 9.75 1.94
C ASN A 283 -10.68 9.57 2.45
N ALA A 284 -11.67 10.14 1.78
CA ALA A 284 -13.06 9.86 2.08
C ALA A 284 -13.38 8.39 1.75
N SER A 285 -14.10 7.72 2.65
CA SER A 285 -14.70 6.40 2.40
C SER A 285 -16.18 6.48 2.72
N SER A 286 -17.02 6.15 1.74
CA SER A 286 -18.46 6.38 1.80
C SER A 286 -19.26 5.08 1.85
N GLU A 287 -20.49 5.18 2.34
CA GLU A 287 -21.58 4.23 2.11
C GLU A 287 -22.44 4.79 0.99
N ILE A 288 -22.72 3.97 -0.02
CA ILE A 288 -23.51 4.41 -1.17
C ILE A 288 -24.71 3.50 -1.40
N GLU A 289 -25.76 4.09 -1.95
CA GLU A 289 -26.90 3.39 -2.52
C GLU A 289 -27.01 3.68 -4.01
N LEU A 290 -27.32 2.62 -4.74
CA LEU A 290 -27.54 2.60 -6.18
C LEU A 290 -29.03 2.36 -6.41
N ASP A 291 -29.68 3.19 -7.23
CA ASP A 291 -31.11 3.14 -7.49
C ASP A 291 -31.38 3.44 -8.97
N GLY A 292 -31.27 2.40 -9.80
CA GLY A 292 -31.28 2.55 -11.25
C GLY A 292 -29.99 3.20 -11.78
N THR A 293 -28.87 3.00 -11.10
CA THR A 293 -27.57 3.56 -11.48
C THR A 293 -27.05 2.91 -12.75
N VAL A 294 -26.67 3.70 -13.75
CA VAL A 294 -26.12 3.19 -15.02
C VAL A 294 -24.71 2.66 -14.80
N GLY A 295 -24.47 1.44 -15.27
CA GLY A 295 -23.14 0.84 -15.31
C GLY A 295 -22.98 -0.04 -16.55
N THR A 296 -21.82 0.04 -17.20
CA THR A 296 -21.49 -0.76 -18.39
C THR A 296 -20.81 -2.07 -17.98
N MET A 297 -21.28 -3.23 -18.44
CA MET A 297 -20.68 -4.52 -18.10
C MET A 297 -19.28 -4.66 -18.68
N ILE A 298 -18.33 -5.08 -17.84
CA ILE A 298 -16.95 -5.39 -18.20
C ILE A 298 -16.75 -6.92 -18.16
N GLY A 299 -16.31 -7.48 -19.29
CA GLY A 299 -16.12 -8.92 -19.42
C GLY A 299 -17.44 -9.69 -19.44
N GLU A 300 -17.38 -11.00 -19.20
CA GLU A 300 -18.50 -11.93 -19.36
C GLU A 300 -19.45 -11.97 -18.16
N PRO A 301 -20.76 -12.18 -18.38
CA PRO A 301 -21.74 -12.38 -17.32
C PRO A 301 -21.33 -13.52 -16.37
N GLY A 302 -21.55 -13.34 -15.06
CA GLY A 302 -21.21 -14.34 -14.04
C GLY A 302 -19.69 -14.52 -13.80
N ARG A 303 -18.84 -13.76 -14.47
CA ARG A 303 -17.37 -13.83 -14.36
C ARG A 303 -16.76 -12.64 -13.59
N GLY A 304 -17.55 -11.85 -12.87
CA GLY A 304 -17.10 -10.62 -12.21
C GLY A 304 -15.89 -10.79 -11.32
N VAL A 305 -15.79 -11.87 -10.54
CA VAL A 305 -14.60 -12.15 -9.70
C VAL A 305 -13.35 -12.36 -10.56
N ARG A 306 -13.49 -13.05 -11.71
CA ARG A 306 -12.37 -13.26 -12.62
C ARG A 306 -11.93 -11.95 -13.27
N THR A 307 -12.87 -11.09 -13.61
CA THR A 307 -12.62 -9.76 -14.19
C THR A 307 -11.79 -8.87 -13.26
N ILE A 308 -12.04 -8.92 -11.93
CA ILE A 308 -11.36 -8.08 -10.96
C ILE A 308 -10.11 -8.71 -10.33
N ILE A 309 -9.80 -9.98 -10.63
CA ILE A 309 -8.72 -10.70 -9.93
C ILE A 309 -7.34 -10.05 -10.16
N GLU A 310 -7.08 -9.56 -11.37
CA GLU A 310 -5.84 -8.84 -11.69
C GLU A 310 -5.80 -7.50 -10.97
N MET A 311 -6.91 -6.77 -10.91
CA MET A 311 -7.03 -5.53 -10.13
C MET A 311 -6.67 -5.78 -8.66
N VAL A 312 -7.23 -6.84 -8.05
CA VAL A 312 -6.94 -7.22 -6.65
C VAL A 312 -5.47 -7.61 -6.46
N SER A 313 -4.83 -8.23 -7.46
CA SER A 313 -3.40 -8.55 -7.42
C SER A 313 -2.55 -7.28 -7.34
N GLN A 314 -2.84 -6.27 -8.15
CA GLN A 314 -2.16 -4.98 -8.16
C GLN A 314 -2.36 -4.22 -6.85
N THR A 315 -3.59 -4.11 -6.36
CA THR A 315 -3.88 -3.41 -5.09
C THR A 315 -3.29 -4.11 -3.87
N ARG A 316 -3.12 -5.44 -3.91
CA ARG A 316 -2.38 -6.18 -2.85
C ARG A 316 -0.90 -5.82 -2.83
N LEU A 317 -0.26 -5.66 -3.98
CA LEU A 317 1.11 -5.16 -4.06
C LEU A 317 1.17 -3.74 -3.47
N ASP A 318 0.24 -2.87 -3.82
CA ASP A 318 0.20 -1.51 -3.30
C ASP A 318 -0.04 -1.46 -1.77
N CYS A 319 -0.76 -2.43 -1.19
CA CYS A 319 -0.82 -2.59 0.28
C CYS A 319 0.56 -2.91 0.88
N ILE A 320 1.36 -3.75 0.21
CA ILE A 320 2.73 -4.06 0.63
C ILE A 320 3.59 -2.80 0.55
N LEU A 321 3.54 -2.09 -0.59
CA LEU A 321 4.28 -0.84 -0.82
C LEU A 321 3.91 0.23 0.22
N GLY A 322 2.62 0.45 0.47
CA GLY A 322 2.15 1.43 1.45
C GLY A 322 2.54 1.09 2.89
N SER A 323 2.50 -0.20 3.27
CA SER A 323 2.96 -0.64 4.60
C SER A 323 4.47 -0.45 4.74
N THR A 324 5.25 -0.82 3.71
CA THR A 324 6.71 -0.64 3.64
C THR A 324 7.08 0.83 3.73
N ALA A 325 6.41 1.69 2.97
CA ALA A 325 6.59 3.14 3.00
C ALA A 325 6.37 3.73 4.41
N GLY A 326 5.31 3.28 5.09
CA GLY A 326 5.04 3.68 6.47
C GLY A 326 6.09 3.18 7.47
N MET A 327 6.64 1.96 7.28
CA MET A 327 7.77 1.47 8.08
C MET A 327 9.02 2.33 7.85
N ARG A 328 9.36 2.64 6.60
CA ARG A 328 10.52 3.49 6.26
C ARG A 328 10.43 4.85 6.95
N GLN A 329 9.29 5.52 6.87
CA GLN A 329 9.11 6.81 7.54
C GLN A 329 9.13 6.69 9.06
N SER A 330 8.57 5.61 9.60
CA SER A 330 8.57 5.40 11.06
C SER A 330 9.99 5.27 11.61
N VAL A 331 10.86 4.47 10.97
CA VAL A 331 12.25 4.33 11.40
C VAL A 331 13.05 5.61 11.15
N ALA A 332 12.83 6.31 10.02
CA ALA A 332 13.52 7.55 9.72
C ALA A 332 13.25 8.64 10.78
N GLU A 333 12.00 8.79 11.21
CA GLU A 333 11.60 9.72 12.27
C GLU A 333 12.18 9.31 13.64
N ALA A 334 12.14 8.01 13.97
CA ALA A 334 12.70 7.51 15.23
C ALA A 334 14.22 7.73 15.31
N VAL A 335 14.95 7.42 14.23
CA VAL A 335 16.40 7.65 14.13
C VAL A 335 16.72 9.15 14.19
N TRP A 336 15.96 9.97 13.47
CA TRP A 336 16.11 11.43 13.51
C TRP A 336 15.93 11.98 14.92
N HIS A 337 14.84 11.60 15.58
CA HIS A 337 14.58 12.01 16.95
C HIS A 337 15.70 11.58 17.89
N ALA A 338 16.12 10.31 17.82
CA ALA A 338 17.15 9.76 18.70
C ALA A 338 18.53 10.43 18.51
N ARG A 339 18.84 10.93 17.31
CA ARG A 339 20.07 11.69 17.03
C ARG A 339 20.05 13.12 17.57
N HIS A 340 18.85 13.69 17.80
CA HIS A 340 18.69 15.09 18.22
C HIS A 340 18.17 15.22 19.67
N ARG A 341 18.04 14.12 20.40
CA ARG A 341 17.56 14.09 21.79
C ARG A 341 18.54 13.41 22.69
N SER A 342 18.72 13.96 23.90
CA SER A 342 19.58 13.38 24.92
C SER A 342 18.81 13.06 26.19
N ALA A 343 19.18 11.98 26.87
CA ALA A 343 18.71 11.60 28.20
C ALA A 343 19.81 10.87 28.95
N PHE A 344 19.80 10.93 30.27
CA PHE A 344 20.81 10.25 31.12
C PHE A 344 22.27 10.60 30.76
N GLY A 345 22.51 11.82 30.27
CA GLY A 345 23.84 12.32 29.95
C GLY A 345 24.42 11.90 28.60
N ALA A 346 23.64 11.24 27.75
CA ALA A 346 24.06 10.82 26.40
C ALA A 346 22.95 11.07 25.36
N VAL A 347 23.34 11.18 24.08
CA VAL A 347 22.41 11.19 22.96
C VAL A 347 21.67 9.85 22.90
N LEU A 348 20.38 9.86 22.62
CA LEU A 348 19.56 8.61 22.62
C LEU A 348 20.11 7.59 21.63
N ALA A 349 20.52 8.02 20.45
CA ALA A 349 21.07 7.13 19.42
C ALA A 349 22.37 6.41 19.86
N ASP A 350 23.10 6.95 20.84
CA ASP A 350 24.34 6.36 21.37
C ASP A 350 24.09 5.42 22.57
N GLN A 351 22.85 5.32 23.03
CA GLN A 351 22.50 4.44 24.16
C GLN A 351 22.24 3.01 23.65
N PRO A 352 22.91 1.98 24.19
CA PRO A 352 22.88 0.63 23.64
C PRO A 352 21.47 0.03 23.45
N ALA A 353 20.55 0.26 24.39
CA ALA A 353 19.18 -0.23 24.28
C ALA A 353 18.42 0.45 23.13
N MET A 354 18.53 1.77 23.01
CA MET A 354 17.92 2.53 21.91
C MET A 354 18.54 2.14 20.57
N THR A 355 19.85 2.03 20.48
CA THR A 355 20.58 1.61 19.27
C THR A 355 20.08 0.25 18.79
N SER A 356 19.85 -0.72 19.72
CA SER A 356 19.34 -2.04 19.39
C SER A 356 17.91 -1.98 18.81
N VAL A 357 17.03 -1.17 19.39
CA VAL A 357 15.66 -0.98 18.87
C VAL A 357 15.69 -0.34 17.48
N LEU A 358 16.41 0.76 17.31
CA LEU A 358 16.49 1.46 16.03
C LEU A 358 17.05 0.58 14.91
N ALA A 359 18.09 -0.21 15.22
CA ALA A 359 18.67 -1.15 14.25
C ALA A 359 17.69 -2.28 13.87
N ASP A 360 16.94 -2.80 14.82
CA ASP A 360 15.95 -3.85 14.54
C ASP A 360 14.77 -3.33 13.71
N LEU A 361 14.33 -2.09 13.96
CA LEU A 361 13.36 -1.41 13.10
C LEU A 361 13.91 -1.18 11.68
N ALA A 362 15.17 -0.79 11.56
CA ALA A 362 15.83 -0.62 10.26
C ALA A 362 15.89 -1.93 9.47
N LEU A 363 16.24 -3.05 10.11
CA LEU A 363 16.26 -4.38 9.49
C LEU A 363 14.89 -4.81 8.96
N GLU A 364 13.83 -4.58 9.72
CA GLU A 364 12.47 -4.91 9.28
C GLU A 364 12.05 -4.08 8.07
N SER A 365 12.36 -2.76 8.08
CA SER A 365 12.10 -1.85 6.96
C SER A 365 12.90 -2.25 5.70
N GLU A 366 14.19 -2.59 5.85
CA GLU A 366 15.06 -3.04 4.76
C GLU A 366 14.51 -4.32 4.11
N ALA A 367 14.16 -5.33 4.92
CA ALA A 367 13.59 -6.59 4.44
C ALA A 367 12.25 -6.39 3.72
N ALA A 368 11.40 -5.47 4.20
CA ALA A 368 10.15 -5.12 3.56
C ALA A 368 10.37 -4.43 2.20
N THR A 369 11.30 -3.46 2.14
CA THR A 369 11.61 -2.70 0.92
C THR A 369 12.17 -3.61 -0.19
N ILE A 370 13.15 -4.46 0.14
CA ILE A 370 13.72 -5.40 -0.84
C ILE A 370 12.65 -6.36 -1.35
N THR A 371 11.78 -6.87 -0.48
CA THR A 371 10.68 -7.76 -0.87
C THR A 371 9.66 -7.05 -1.76
N ALA A 372 9.27 -5.83 -1.41
CA ALA A 372 8.32 -5.04 -2.17
C ALA A 372 8.81 -4.75 -3.60
N LEU A 373 10.06 -4.35 -3.76
CA LEU A 373 10.67 -4.09 -5.08
C LEU A 373 10.88 -5.36 -5.89
N ARG A 374 11.24 -6.49 -5.25
CA ARG A 374 11.31 -7.79 -5.94
C ARG A 374 9.95 -8.21 -6.50
N LEU A 375 8.87 -7.94 -5.77
CA LEU A 375 7.50 -8.21 -6.24
C LEU A 375 7.07 -7.23 -7.34
N ALA A 376 7.46 -5.97 -7.26
CA ALA A 376 7.21 -4.99 -8.31
C ALA A 376 7.91 -5.39 -9.62
N ARG A 377 9.17 -5.85 -9.56
CA ARG A 377 9.89 -6.37 -10.74
C ARG A 377 9.17 -7.55 -11.41
N ALA A 378 8.54 -8.41 -10.63
CA ALA A 378 7.76 -9.54 -11.16
C ALA A 378 6.44 -9.11 -11.86
N GLN A 379 6.10 -7.82 -11.85
CA GLN A 379 4.95 -7.25 -12.57
C GLN A 379 5.34 -6.64 -13.92
N ASP A 380 6.63 -6.50 -14.22
CA ASP A 380 7.07 -5.88 -15.46
C ASP A 380 6.59 -6.67 -16.69
N GLU A 381 6.48 -5.99 -17.83
CA GLU A 381 5.96 -6.57 -19.07
C GLU A 381 6.81 -7.76 -19.56
N ASP A 382 8.12 -7.71 -19.35
CA ASP A 382 9.06 -8.77 -19.70
C ASP A 382 9.06 -9.97 -18.73
N ALA A 383 8.19 -9.96 -17.71
CA ALA A 383 8.05 -11.06 -16.76
C ALA A 383 7.58 -12.34 -17.45
N ASN A 384 8.43 -13.35 -17.40
CA ASN A 384 8.13 -14.66 -17.96
C ASN A 384 7.11 -15.46 -17.10
N GLU A 385 6.70 -16.64 -17.57
CA GLU A 385 5.71 -17.46 -16.85
C GLU A 385 6.19 -17.89 -15.45
N GLN A 386 7.48 -18.03 -15.22
CA GLN A 386 8.04 -18.31 -13.89
C GLN A 386 7.87 -17.12 -12.95
N GLU A 387 8.10 -15.90 -13.43
CA GLU A 387 7.87 -14.66 -12.65
C GLU A 387 6.39 -14.47 -12.34
N LYS A 388 5.51 -14.74 -13.29
CA LYS A 388 4.06 -14.70 -13.08
C LYS A 388 3.61 -15.71 -12.03
N ALA A 389 4.13 -16.94 -12.08
CA ALA A 389 3.86 -17.98 -11.10
C ALA A 389 4.41 -17.59 -9.71
N PHE A 390 5.63 -17.03 -9.63
CA PHE A 390 6.22 -16.53 -8.39
C PHE A 390 5.36 -15.43 -7.76
N ARG A 391 5.04 -14.38 -8.52
CA ARG A 391 4.26 -13.23 -7.99
C ARG A 391 2.90 -13.65 -7.46
N ARG A 392 2.25 -14.66 -8.09
CA ARG A 392 0.93 -15.15 -7.67
C ARG A 392 0.90 -15.62 -6.22
N LEU A 393 1.90 -16.35 -5.77
CA LEU A 393 2.01 -16.85 -4.41
C LEU A 393 2.74 -15.84 -3.50
N ALA A 394 3.85 -15.28 -3.95
CA ALA A 394 4.72 -14.43 -3.15
C ALA A 394 4.03 -13.12 -2.74
N THR A 395 3.17 -12.52 -3.59
CA THR A 395 2.40 -11.32 -3.24
C THR A 395 1.45 -11.59 -2.07
N ALA A 396 0.76 -12.74 -2.07
CA ALA A 396 -0.12 -13.10 -0.95
C ALA A 396 0.67 -13.33 0.34
N VAL A 397 1.80 -14.06 0.25
CA VAL A 397 2.69 -14.33 1.40
C VAL A 397 3.24 -13.02 1.98
N ALA A 398 3.77 -12.14 1.15
CA ALA A 398 4.33 -10.86 1.57
C ALA A 398 3.25 -9.91 2.13
N LYS A 399 2.08 -9.84 1.49
CA LYS A 399 0.95 -9.03 1.97
C LYS A 399 0.49 -9.47 3.37
N TYR A 400 0.39 -10.78 3.61
CA TYR A 400 0.08 -11.29 4.93
C TYR A 400 1.09 -10.81 5.96
N TRP A 401 2.39 -10.93 5.69
CA TRP A 401 3.43 -10.69 6.67
C TRP A 401 3.73 -9.19 6.84
N ILE A 402 4.11 -8.49 5.79
CA ILE A 402 4.55 -7.09 5.86
C ILE A 402 3.44 -6.19 6.42
N CYS A 403 2.20 -6.34 5.92
CA CYS A 403 1.11 -5.51 6.43
C CYS A 403 0.73 -5.83 7.89
N LYS A 404 1.01 -7.03 8.38
CA LYS A 404 0.83 -7.36 9.81
C LYS A 404 1.95 -6.84 10.70
N ARG A 405 3.15 -6.74 10.15
CA ARG A 405 4.30 -6.18 10.88
C ARG A 405 4.22 -4.66 11.02
N GLY A 406 3.64 -3.97 10.02
CA GLY A 406 3.54 -2.51 9.96
C GLY A 406 3.02 -1.85 11.23
N PRO A 407 1.87 -2.24 11.80
CA PRO A 407 1.35 -1.63 13.02
C PRO A 407 2.30 -1.73 14.22
N HIS A 408 2.89 -2.90 14.46
CA HIS A 408 3.81 -3.08 15.59
C HIS A 408 5.13 -2.31 15.37
N HIS A 409 5.66 -2.33 14.15
CA HIS A 409 6.84 -1.55 13.78
C HIS A 409 6.65 -0.05 14.01
N SER A 410 5.52 0.51 13.56
CA SER A 410 5.24 1.93 13.74
C SER A 410 4.92 2.30 15.19
N TYR A 411 4.36 1.38 15.97
CA TYR A 411 4.18 1.54 17.41
C TYR A 411 5.52 1.64 18.14
N GLU A 412 6.45 0.72 17.88
CA GLU A 412 7.77 0.73 18.49
C GLU A 412 8.55 2.00 18.12
N ALA A 413 8.48 2.43 16.86
CA ALA A 413 9.08 3.69 16.42
C ALA A 413 8.47 4.90 17.16
N LEU A 414 7.15 4.92 17.36
CA LEU A 414 6.44 5.94 18.15
C LEU A 414 6.95 5.96 19.60
N GLU A 415 7.16 4.79 20.21
CA GLU A 415 7.67 4.65 21.58
C GLU A 415 9.07 5.24 21.73
N CYS A 416 9.92 5.17 20.68
CA CYS A 416 11.24 5.80 20.67
C CYS A 416 11.20 7.33 20.89
N LEU A 417 10.08 8.00 20.58
CA LEU A 417 9.89 9.44 20.83
C LEU A 417 9.36 9.74 22.23
N GLY A 418 9.03 8.73 23.02
CA GLY A 418 8.39 8.90 24.33
C GLY A 418 7.04 9.60 24.21
N GLY A 419 6.73 10.51 25.13
CA GLY A 419 5.47 11.27 25.13
C GLY A 419 5.21 12.06 23.84
N ASN A 420 6.27 12.53 23.18
CA ASN A 420 6.15 13.25 21.90
C ASN A 420 5.57 12.35 20.79
N GLY A 421 5.90 11.06 20.76
CA GLY A 421 5.35 10.12 19.78
C GLY A 421 3.84 9.91 19.92
N TYR A 422 3.27 10.18 21.11
CA TYR A 422 1.86 9.97 21.39
C TYR A 422 0.98 11.22 21.15
N THR A 423 1.58 12.35 20.76
CA THR A 423 0.88 13.61 20.48
C THR A 423 0.76 13.87 18.98
N GLU A 424 -0.29 14.59 18.58
CA GLU A 424 -0.53 14.93 17.17
C GLU A 424 0.43 16.01 16.63
N ASP A 425 1.20 16.68 17.50
CA ASP A 425 2.22 17.65 17.11
C ASP A 425 3.46 16.99 16.50
N PHE A 426 3.57 15.66 16.59
CA PHE A 426 4.63 14.84 16.02
C PHE A 426 4.05 13.84 15.01
N PRO A 427 4.78 13.46 13.95
CA PRO A 427 4.19 12.74 12.83
C PRO A 427 3.82 11.28 13.13
N LEU A 428 4.41 10.63 14.16
CA LEU A 428 4.29 9.19 14.35
C LEU A 428 2.92 8.74 14.85
N ALA A 429 2.17 9.57 15.62
CA ALA A 429 0.80 9.25 16.02
C ALA A 429 -0.10 9.03 14.79
N ARG A 430 -0.03 9.93 13.80
CA ARG A 430 -0.74 9.81 12.53
C ARG A 430 -0.25 8.60 11.71
N ARG A 431 1.06 8.43 11.56
CA ARG A 431 1.66 7.33 10.77
C ARG A 431 1.32 5.95 11.33
N TYR A 432 1.31 5.80 12.65
CA TYR A 432 0.84 4.57 13.30
C TYR A 432 -0.61 4.23 12.91
N ARG A 433 -1.51 5.22 12.93
CA ARG A 433 -2.92 5.01 12.57
C ARG A 433 -3.14 4.60 11.10
N GLU A 434 -2.20 4.87 10.22
CA GLU A 434 -2.28 4.46 8.81
C GLU A 434 -2.01 2.96 8.59
N GLN A 435 -1.18 2.34 9.42
CA GLN A 435 -0.72 0.97 9.21
C GLN A 435 -1.81 -0.11 9.32
N PRO A 436 -2.75 -0.07 10.29
CA PRO A 436 -3.72 -1.15 10.45
C PRO A 436 -4.58 -1.42 9.22
N VAL A 437 -4.94 -0.41 8.43
CA VAL A 437 -5.80 -0.58 7.26
C VAL A 437 -5.13 -1.42 6.17
N MET A 438 -3.81 -1.36 6.03
CA MET A 438 -3.04 -2.15 5.06
C MET A 438 -3.21 -3.66 5.28
N ALA A 439 -3.41 -4.10 6.55
CA ALA A 439 -3.66 -5.50 6.87
C ALA A 439 -5.14 -5.91 6.75
N VAL A 440 -6.06 -4.95 6.58
CA VAL A 440 -7.51 -5.18 6.55
C VAL A 440 -8.07 -5.23 5.12
N TRP A 441 -7.83 -4.18 4.32
CA TRP A 441 -8.34 -4.13 2.96
C TRP A 441 -7.59 -5.09 2.02
N GLU A 442 -8.16 -5.37 0.84
CA GLU A 442 -7.63 -6.34 -0.15
C GLU A 442 -7.45 -7.77 0.39
N GLY A 443 -8.12 -8.07 1.49
CA GLY A 443 -8.08 -9.33 2.20
C GLY A 443 -7.38 -9.24 3.55
N SER A 444 -8.12 -9.49 4.61
CA SER A 444 -7.56 -9.58 5.96
C SER A 444 -6.69 -10.82 6.15
N GLY A 445 -5.96 -10.89 7.26
CA GLY A 445 -4.97 -11.94 7.49
C GLY A 445 -5.48 -13.38 7.26
N ASN A 446 -6.69 -13.73 7.72
CA ASN A 446 -7.23 -15.07 7.46
C ASN A 446 -7.55 -15.28 5.98
N VAL A 447 -8.15 -14.26 5.33
CA VAL A 447 -8.50 -14.33 3.90
C VAL A 447 -7.25 -14.58 3.05
N ILE A 448 -6.16 -13.86 3.34
CA ILE A 448 -4.89 -14.01 2.62
C ILE A 448 -4.23 -15.36 2.92
N ALA A 449 -4.20 -15.79 4.20
CA ALA A 449 -3.62 -17.09 4.54
C ALA A 449 -4.36 -18.26 3.87
N LEU A 450 -5.69 -18.18 3.77
CA LEU A 450 -6.50 -19.16 3.05
C LEU A 450 -6.35 -19.05 1.52
N ASP A 451 -6.07 -17.86 0.99
CA ASP A 451 -5.76 -17.69 -0.44
C ASP A 451 -4.41 -18.33 -0.80
N VAL A 452 -3.40 -18.24 0.08
CA VAL A 452 -2.14 -18.97 -0.06
C VAL A 452 -2.37 -20.48 -0.14
N LEU A 453 -3.18 -21.08 0.76
CA LEU A 453 -3.52 -22.50 0.69
C LEU A 453 -4.24 -22.87 -0.61
N ARG A 454 -5.13 -21.99 -1.08
CA ARG A 454 -5.85 -22.19 -2.34
C ARG A 454 -4.89 -22.15 -3.55
N ALA A 455 -3.96 -21.19 -3.57
CA ALA A 455 -2.94 -21.11 -4.62
C ALA A 455 -2.08 -22.38 -4.64
N MET A 456 -1.61 -22.84 -3.49
CA MET A 456 -0.82 -24.07 -3.39
C MET A 456 -1.55 -25.30 -3.95
N THR A 457 -2.86 -25.38 -3.76
CA THR A 457 -3.66 -26.52 -4.23
C THR A 457 -3.99 -26.44 -5.73
N ARG A 458 -4.26 -25.24 -6.23
CA ARG A 458 -4.78 -25.03 -7.59
C ARG A 458 -3.73 -24.65 -8.61
N GLU A 459 -2.60 -24.14 -8.16
CA GLU A 459 -1.55 -23.53 -8.98
C GLU A 459 -0.17 -24.02 -8.51
N PRO A 460 0.14 -25.34 -8.66
CA PRO A 460 1.37 -25.93 -8.13
C PRO A 460 2.65 -25.29 -8.69
N ASP A 461 2.60 -24.71 -9.90
CA ASP A 461 3.71 -23.98 -10.49
C ASP A 461 4.10 -22.74 -9.67
N SER A 462 3.14 -22.14 -8.96
CA SER A 462 3.41 -21.01 -8.06
C SER A 462 4.24 -21.42 -6.85
N VAL A 463 4.00 -22.63 -6.33
CA VAL A 463 4.79 -23.22 -5.22
C VAL A 463 6.20 -23.53 -5.70
N ALA A 464 6.34 -24.13 -6.88
CA ALA A 464 7.65 -24.46 -7.45
C ALA A 464 8.47 -23.19 -7.76
N ALA A 465 7.83 -22.12 -8.26
CA ALA A 465 8.48 -20.85 -8.50
C ALA A 465 8.92 -20.17 -7.21
N PHE A 466 8.08 -20.19 -6.18
CA PHE A 466 8.40 -19.69 -4.86
C PHE A 466 9.56 -20.46 -4.20
N ASP A 467 9.54 -21.81 -4.24
CA ASP A 467 10.63 -22.65 -3.72
C ASP A 467 11.96 -22.36 -4.44
N ARG A 468 11.96 -22.17 -5.75
CA ARG A 468 13.16 -21.74 -6.50
C ARG A 468 13.70 -20.41 -6.01
N GLU A 469 12.84 -19.39 -5.84
CA GLU A 469 13.26 -18.06 -5.40
C GLU A 469 13.93 -18.09 -4.03
N ILE A 470 13.29 -18.73 -3.04
CA ILE A 470 13.85 -18.79 -1.68
C ILE A 470 15.14 -19.62 -1.60
N ASN A 471 15.33 -20.59 -2.47
CA ASN A 471 16.53 -21.43 -2.52
C ASN A 471 17.73 -20.77 -3.24
N LEU A 472 17.58 -19.60 -3.86
CA LEU A 472 18.70 -18.87 -4.46
C LEU A 472 19.77 -18.43 -3.43
N ALA A 473 19.41 -18.35 -2.16
CA ALA A 473 20.33 -18.06 -1.07
C ALA A 473 20.85 -19.30 -0.32
N ARG A 474 20.45 -20.51 -0.75
CA ARG A 474 20.86 -21.76 -0.08
C ARG A 474 22.37 -21.93 -0.10
N GLY A 475 22.92 -22.37 1.03
CA GLY A 475 24.36 -22.59 1.23
C GLY A 475 25.12 -21.37 1.77
N ASN A 476 24.47 -20.20 1.86
CA ASN A 476 25.13 -19.00 2.37
C ASN A 476 25.02 -18.84 3.90
N ASN A 477 23.99 -19.41 4.52
CA ASN A 477 23.80 -19.32 5.96
C ASN A 477 23.09 -20.58 6.49
N PRO A 478 23.68 -21.33 7.46
CA PRO A 478 23.14 -22.59 7.94
C PRO A 478 21.81 -22.45 8.69
N VAL A 479 21.54 -21.31 9.33
CA VAL A 479 20.26 -21.07 10.01
C VAL A 479 19.15 -20.86 8.97
N LEU A 480 19.46 -20.14 7.91
CA LEU A 480 18.54 -20.01 6.76
C LEU A 480 18.27 -21.38 6.13
N ASP A 481 19.30 -22.17 5.87
CA ASP A 481 19.14 -23.51 5.25
C ASP A 481 18.21 -24.41 6.06
N GLN A 482 18.37 -24.43 7.38
CA GLN A 482 17.48 -25.17 8.30
C GLN A 482 16.03 -24.66 8.22
N HIS A 483 15.85 -23.35 8.10
CA HIS A 483 14.52 -22.74 7.94
C HIS A 483 13.89 -23.09 6.59
N LEU A 484 14.65 -23.07 5.50
CA LEU A 484 14.18 -23.50 4.17
C LEU A 484 13.72 -24.96 4.18
N ASP A 485 14.48 -25.85 4.85
CA ASP A 485 14.10 -27.25 5.02
C ASP A 485 12.84 -27.42 5.88
N ARG A 486 12.68 -26.59 6.90
CA ARG A 486 11.45 -26.54 7.72
C ARG A 486 10.25 -26.12 6.86
N VAL A 487 10.38 -25.08 6.05
CA VAL A 487 9.30 -24.63 5.13
C VAL A 487 8.92 -25.76 4.18
N ARG A 488 9.89 -26.40 3.57
CA ARG A 488 9.64 -27.54 2.64
C ARG A 488 8.89 -28.68 3.33
N ARG A 489 9.27 -29.06 4.55
CA ARG A 489 8.54 -30.08 5.32
C ARG A 489 7.11 -29.64 5.63
N GLN A 490 6.90 -28.40 6.07
CA GLN A 490 5.56 -27.88 6.38
C GLN A 490 4.65 -27.86 5.15
N LEU A 491 5.17 -27.50 3.98
CA LEU A 491 4.42 -27.54 2.72
C LEU A 491 4.03 -28.98 2.36
N GLY A 492 4.94 -29.95 2.52
CA GLY A 492 4.65 -31.37 2.31
C GLY A 492 3.60 -31.92 3.28
N GLU A 493 3.68 -31.55 4.56
CA GLU A 493 2.67 -31.91 5.57
C GLU A 493 1.29 -31.37 5.21
N LEU A 494 1.19 -30.10 4.81
CA LEU A 494 -0.08 -29.46 4.41
C LEU A 494 -0.77 -30.20 3.26
N ALA A 495 0.01 -30.70 2.29
CA ALA A 495 -0.54 -31.38 1.13
C ALA A 495 -1.29 -32.68 1.49
N THR A 496 -1.02 -33.27 2.65
CA THR A 496 -1.60 -34.53 3.14
C THR A 496 -2.60 -34.34 4.29
N MET A 497 -2.74 -33.11 4.81
CA MET A 497 -3.65 -32.81 5.92
C MET A 497 -5.12 -32.78 5.50
N ALA A 498 -6.00 -33.08 6.45
CA ALA A 498 -7.43 -32.78 6.28
C ALA A 498 -7.63 -31.26 6.10
N PRO A 499 -8.61 -30.83 5.30
CA PRO A 499 -8.79 -29.40 4.98
C PRO A 499 -8.93 -28.49 6.21
N ALA A 500 -9.59 -28.95 7.28
CA ALA A 500 -9.73 -28.18 8.51
C ALA A 500 -8.38 -27.97 9.22
N ASP A 501 -7.58 -29.03 9.31
CA ASP A 501 -6.26 -29.00 9.96
C ASP A 501 -5.28 -28.11 9.17
N ALA A 502 -5.33 -28.18 7.85
CA ALA A 502 -4.56 -27.30 6.98
C ALA A 502 -4.90 -25.81 7.23
N GLN A 503 -6.19 -25.48 7.43
CA GLN A 503 -6.61 -24.11 7.76
C GLN A 503 -6.09 -23.66 9.14
N PHE A 504 -6.07 -24.52 10.16
CA PHE A 504 -5.47 -24.19 11.46
C PHE A 504 -3.97 -23.89 11.35
N ARG A 505 -3.26 -24.53 10.42
CA ARG A 505 -1.82 -24.35 10.19
C ARG A 505 -1.50 -23.20 9.24
N ALA A 506 -2.48 -22.66 8.50
CA ALA A 506 -2.26 -21.71 7.43
C ALA A 506 -1.38 -20.53 7.83
N ARG A 507 -1.68 -19.85 8.93
CA ARG A 507 -0.91 -18.69 9.39
C ARG A 507 0.53 -19.02 9.73
N THR A 508 0.77 -20.15 10.41
CA THR A 508 2.11 -20.60 10.79
C THR A 508 2.98 -20.86 9.55
N VAL A 509 2.38 -21.49 8.52
CA VAL A 509 3.12 -21.80 7.29
C VAL A 509 3.38 -20.56 6.47
N VAL A 510 2.39 -19.67 6.33
CA VAL A 510 2.56 -18.40 5.60
C VAL A 510 3.60 -17.51 6.26
N GLU A 511 3.66 -17.44 7.58
CA GLU A 511 4.73 -16.75 8.31
C GLU A 511 6.10 -17.35 8.01
N ALA A 512 6.23 -18.67 8.08
CA ALA A 512 7.49 -19.35 7.77
C ALA A 512 7.94 -19.10 6.31
N MET A 513 7.01 -19.11 5.36
CA MET A 513 7.28 -18.76 3.95
C MET A 513 7.73 -17.31 3.80
N ALA A 514 7.07 -16.37 4.48
CA ALA A 514 7.43 -14.96 4.41
C ALA A 514 8.83 -14.68 4.93
N LEU A 515 9.17 -15.26 6.08
CA LEU A 515 10.51 -15.16 6.65
C LEU A 515 11.58 -15.82 5.77
N ALA A 516 11.27 -16.96 5.12
CA ALA A 516 12.16 -17.58 4.15
C ALA A 516 12.42 -16.66 2.95
N LEU A 517 11.38 -16.01 2.41
CA LEU A 517 11.51 -15.07 1.30
C LEU A 517 12.35 -13.85 1.70
N GLN A 518 12.01 -13.19 2.80
CA GLN A 518 12.75 -12.03 3.28
C GLN A 518 14.22 -12.37 3.58
N ALA A 519 14.49 -13.44 4.30
CA ALA A 519 15.85 -13.84 4.64
C ALA A 519 16.68 -14.21 3.39
N SER A 520 16.08 -14.91 2.41
CA SER A 520 16.73 -15.20 1.13
C SER A 520 17.09 -13.92 0.37
N LEU A 521 16.18 -12.97 0.32
CA LEU A 521 16.40 -11.68 -0.35
C LEU A 521 17.44 -10.83 0.40
N MET A 522 17.41 -10.81 1.73
CA MET A 522 18.42 -10.11 2.55
C MET A 522 19.83 -10.67 2.32
N VAL A 523 20.00 -11.98 2.32
CA VAL A 523 21.31 -12.63 2.05
C VAL A 523 21.86 -12.27 0.67
N ARG A 524 20.99 -12.15 -0.32
CA ARG A 524 21.38 -11.87 -1.70
C ARG A 524 21.64 -10.38 -2.00
N HIS A 525 21.04 -9.50 -1.23
CA HIS A 525 20.91 -8.09 -1.62
C HIS A 525 21.31 -7.08 -0.54
N SER A 526 21.50 -7.52 0.70
CA SER A 526 21.95 -6.65 1.79
C SER A 526 23.41 -6.95 2.17
N PRO A 527 24.12 -6.01 2.81
CA PRO A 527 25.39 -6.28 3.45
C PRO A 527 25.27 -7.38 4.52
N ALA A 528 26.37 -8.09 4.77
CA ALA A 528 26.41 -9.17 5.77
C ALA A 528 25.94 -8.70 7.17
N ALA A 529 26.29 -7.47 7.57
CA ALA A 529 25.82 -6.88 8.82
C ALA A 529 24.29 -6.91 8.96
N SER A 530 23.56 -6.51 7.90
CA SER A 530 22.09 -6.53 7.89
C SER A 530 21.54 -7.96 7.77
N SER A 531 22.04 -8.76 6.83
CA SER A 531 21.50 -10.10 6.56
C SER A 531 21.72 -11.07 7.73
N ASP A 532 22.90 -11.07 8.35
CA ASP A 532 23.20 -11.95 9.48
C ASP A 532 22.40 -11.55 10.73
N ALA A 533 22.27 -10.24 11.00
CA ALA A 533 21.46 -9.73 12.09
C ALA A 533 19.97 -10.07 11.90
N PHE A 534 19.43 -9.92 10.68
CA PHE A 534 18.05 -10.28 10.35
C PHE A 534 17.81 -11.79 10.58
N ILE A 535 18.71 -12.65 10.09
CA ILE A 535 18.59 -14.10 10.27
C ILE A 535 18.65 -14.46 11.75
N ALA A 536 19.59 -13.91 12.51
CA ALA A 536 19.69 -14.16 13.94
C ALA A 536 18.44 -13.75 14.71
N ALA A 537 17.91 -12.55 14.41
CA ALA A 537 16.74 -12.00 15.09
C ALA A 537 15.41 -12.65 14.69
N ARG A 538 15.28 -13.17 13.48
CA ARG A 538 14.00 -13.73 12.96
C ARG A 538 13.97 -15.24 12.88
N LEU A 539 15.11 -15.89 12.65
CA LEU A 539 15.21 -17.34 12.45
C LEU A 539 16.02 -18.04 13.55
N GLY A 540 16.85 -17.30 14.32
CA GLY A 540 17.68 -17.83 15.38
C GLY A 540 16.90 -18.48 16.52
N ALA A 541 17.55 -19.38 17.26
CA ALA A 541 16.95 -20.10 18.40
C ALA A 541 16.63 -19.16 19.58
N ASP A 542 17.49 -18.15 19.80
CA ASP A 542 17.41 -17.21 20.92
C ASP A 542 16.68 -15.90 20.56
N ARG A 543 15.89 -15.90 19.47
CA ARG A 543 15.16 -14.72 19.03
C ARG A 543 14.13 -14.26 20.06
N GLY A 544 14.01 -12.95 20.25
CA GLY A 544 12.92 -12.34 21.01
C GLY A 544 11.62 -12.22 20.20
N HIS A 545 10.55 -11.80 20.86
CA HIS A 545 9.26 -11.51 20.21
C HIS A 545 9.10 -10.02 19.90
N GLU A 546 9.80 -9.16 20.65
CA GLU A 546 9.76 -7.70 20.52
C GLU A 546 10.98 -7.19 19.75
N TYR A 547 10.89 -5.95 19.27
CA TYR A 547 12.03 -5.25 18.67
C TYR A 547 13.11 -4.95 19.73
N GLY A 548 14.35 -4.73 19.28
CA GLY A 548 15.47 -4.43 20.16
C GLY A 548 16.11 -5.65 20.85
N THR A 549 15.81 -6.86 20.36
CA THR A 549 16.36 -8.11 20.89
C THR A 549 17.45 -8.71 20.00
N LEU A 550 18.19 -7.84 19.29
CA LEU A 550 19.33 -8.25 18.46
C LEU A 550 20.46 -8.85 19.32
N PRO A 551 21.19 -9.85 18.80
CA PRO A 551 22.31 -10.46 19.53
C PRO A 551 23.41 -9.47 19.89
N VAL A 552 24.07 -9.68 21.02
CA VAL A 552 25.29 -8.92 21.39
C VAL A 552 26.36 -9.16 20.34
N GLY A 553 27.04 -8.07 19.91
CA GLY A 553 28.05 -8.12 18.86
C GLY A 553 27.52 -7.85 17.46
N THR A 554 26.23 -7.57 17.30
CA THR A 554 25.65 -7.07 16.05
C THR A 554 26.34 -5.76 15.61
N ASP A 555 26.60 -5.60 14.31
CA ASP A 555 27.13 -4.34 13.76
C ASP A 555 26.00 -3.31 13.62
N PHE A 556 25.62 -2.72 14.75
CA PHE A 556 24.58 -1.69 14.81
C PHE A 556 24.90 -0.47 13.95
N ALA A 557 26.19 -0.07 13.87
CA ALA A 557 26.59 1.08 13.10
C ALA A 557 26.41 0.86 11.60
N GLY A 558 26.79 -0.31 11.10
CA GLY A 558 26.59 -0.70 9.70
C GLY A 558 25.12 -0.73 9.30
N ILE A 559 24.23 -1.24 10.18
CA ILE A 559 22.79 -1.27 9.95
C ILE A 559 22.20 0.15 9.94
N LEU A 560 22.50 0.96 10.95
CA LEU A 560 21.96 2.32 11.09
C LEU A 560 22.53 3.33 10.09
N ALA A 561 23.63 3.02 9.42
CA ALA A 561 24.13 3.82 8.31
C ALA A 561 23.25 3.75 7.06
N ARG A 562 22.35 2.77 6.98
CA ARG A 562 21.42 2.54 5.86
C ARG A 562 19.98 3.02 6.16
N ALA A 563 19.70 3.43 7.43
CA ALA A 563 18.39 3.83 7.92
C ALA A 563 18.07 5.32 7.71
#